data_7994eddbc540603fb019839dbd1b7fd8
#
_entry.id   7994eddbc540603fb019839dbd1b7fd8
#
_cell.length_a   1.000
_cell.length_b   1.000
_cell.length_c   1.000
_cell.angle_alpha   90.00
_cell.angle_beta   90.00
_cell.angle_gamma   90.00
#
_symmetry.space_group_name_H-M   'P 1'
#
loop_
_entity.id
_entity.type
_entity.pdbx_description
1 polymer ?
#
loop_
_entity_poly.entity_id
_entity_poly.type
_entity_poly.pdbx_seq_one_letter_code
_entity_poly.pdbx_strand_id
1 'polypeptide(L)'
;MTTAAADNPGLPHTRSQAHHLTGFWLVTGAVVILQAFATLPTPLWPLYAQRDGLSSTLVTVAFAAIVVGTVAGLTFFGHLSDRLGRRRIIVPALFVGIVAAVVMMTWPAYPGLLAGRFLTGLAVGVVASTATTYLSDLYRAARPSSSTRFPSTVASIAILGGLSLGPLVSGALAQWFTAPLITPYLVFIVAMAVGIVAVLVSPETVERRAFHKERAPRFRLRAGQRLAFIGASAVAFCSFGGFGVLLSLGSLIVQNELHVTAPFIWGLASFVALGVSAISQVALGALSPRWMLGLGTGAVAAGFLVIIIGLFNPSMTLFLIGAAIGGAGLGLLFKSALAVAVPAADPASRAGVIARFYTTAYIGQGLPPVLLAFATSFVS
;
A
#
# COMPACT_ATOMS: atom_id res chain seq x y z
N MET A 1 -55.70 -12.20 36.61
CA MET A 1 -55.43 -11.59 35.30
C MET A 1 -54.14 -10.76 35.38
N THR A 2 -53.02 -11.35 35.04
CA THR A 2 -51.71 -10.74 35.09
C THR A 2 -51.26 -10.60 33.64
N THR A 3 -51.29 -9.38 33.12
CA THR A 3 -50.79 -9.04 31.78
C THR A 3 -49.27 -9.05 31.80
N ALA A 4 -48.66 -10.06 31.18
CA ALA A 4 -47.25 -10.09 30.88
C ALA A 4 -46.96 -9.00 29.85
N ALA A 5 -46.17 -7.99 30.24
CA ALA A 5 -45.56 -7.02 29.31
C ALA A 5 -44.61 -7.79 28.41
N ALA A 6 -44.87 -7.75 27.13
CA ALA A 6 -43.96 -8.29 26.10
C ALA A 6 -42.71 -7.43 26.09
N ASP A 7 -41.60 -7.96 26.59
CA ASP A 7 -40.26 -7.44 26.35
C ASP A 7 -40.01 -7.42 24.83
N ASN A 8 -39.77 -6.24 24.29
CA ASN A 8 -39.42 -6.03 22.89
C ASN A 8 -37.88 -5.94 22.76
N PRO A 9 -37.16 -7.07 22.47
CA PRO A 9 -35.69 -7.14 22.55
C PRO A 9 -34.97 -6.59 21.32
N GLY A 10 -35.64 -5.89 20.41
CA GLY A 10 -35.11 -5.64 19.06
C GLY A 10 -34.31 -4.35 18.82
N LEU A 11 -34.35 -3.33 19.68
CA LEU A 11 -33.85 -2.00 19.34
C LEU A 11 -32.38 -1.69 19.71
N PRO A 12 -31.78 -2.19 20.80
CA PRO A 12 -30.39 -1.85 21.12
C PRO A 12 -29.35 -2.55 20.22
N HIS A 13 -29.59 -3.83 19.87
CA HIS A 13 -28.65 -4.64 19.07
C HIS A 13 -28.54 -4.18 17.61
N THR A 14 -29.62 -3.76 16.98
CA THR A 14 -29.65 -3.32 15.59
C THR A 14 -28.92 -1.98 15.40
N ARG A 15 -29.05 -1.04 16.33
CA ARG A 15 -28.31 0.24 16.30
C ARG A 15 -26.83 0.04 16.47
N SER A 16 -26.39 -0.85 17.34
CA SER A 16 -24.99 -1.21 17.53
C SER A 16 -24.39 -1.83 16.26
N GLN A 17 -25.10 -2.77 15.61
CA GLN A 17 -24.67 -3.41 14.37
C GLN A 17 -24.55 -2.41 13.20
N ALA A 18 -25.53 -1.52 13.05
CA ALA A 18 -25.47 -0.46 12.02
C ALA A 18 -24.28 0.46 12.23
N HIS A 19 -23.97 0.85 13.48
CA HIS A 19 -22.81 1.69 13.81
C HIS A 19 -21.48 1.02 13.46
N HIS A 20 -21.33 -0.27 13.72
CA HIS A 20 -20.14 -1.03 13.33
C HIS A 20 -20.00 -1.16 11.81
N LEU A 21 -21.10 -1.34 11.07
CA LEU A 21 -21.06 -1.40 9.61
C LEU A 21 -20.71 -0.04 8.98
N THR A 22 -21.25 1.06 9.52
CA THR A 22 -20.88 2.42 9.13
C THR A 22 -19.39 2.66 9.40
N GLY A 23 -18.90 2.29 10.60
CA GLY A 23 -17.48 2.37 10.95
C GLY A 23 -16.59 1.56 10.01
N PHE A 24 -17.03 0.38 9.58
CA PHE A 24 -16.31 -0.43 8.59
C PHE A 24 -16.05 0.34 7.28
N TRP A 25 -17.06 1.02 6.72
CA TRP A 25 -16.89 1.78 5.48
C TRP A 25 -16.11 3.08 5.67
N LEU A 26 -16.30 3.77 6.80
CA LEU A 26 -15.55 4.98 7.15
C LEU A 26 -14.05 4.68 7.30
N VAL A 27 -13.70 3.61 8.00
CA VAL A 27 -12.30 3.17 8.14
C VAL A 27 -11.73 2.70 6.80
N THR A 28 -12.53 2.00 5.97
CA THR A 28 -12.14 1.62 4.61
C THR A 28 -11.74 2.85 3.81
N GLY A 29 -12.57 3.90 3.82
CA GLY A 29 -12.26 5.18 3.15
C GLY A 29 -10.98 5.83 3.66
N ALA A 30 -10.77 5.87 4.97
CA ALA A 30 -9.55 6.43 5.58
C ALA A 30 -8.28 5.65 5.16
N VAL A 31 -8.38 4.31 5.05
CA VAL A 31 -7.28 3.46 4.55
C VAL A 31 -6.99 3.76 3.08
N VAL A 32 -8.02 3.85 2.23
CA VAL A 32 -7.87 4.22 0.80
C VAL A 32 -7.15 5.56 0.66
N ILE A 33 -7.55 6.57 1.43
CA ILE A 33 -6.94 7.92 1.38
C ILE A 33 -5.46 7.86 1.74
N LEU A 34 -5.08 7.19 2.84
CA LEU A 34 -3.67 7.13 3.24
C LEU A 34 -2.83 6.32 2.24
N GLN A 35 -3.37 5.24 1.70
CA GLN A 35 -2.67 4.46 0.69
C GLN A 35 -2.52 5.23 -0.63
N ALA A 36 -3.51 6.02 -1.02
CA ALA A 36 -3.41 6.90 -2.18
C ALA A 36 -2.37 8.01 -1.95
N PHE A 37 -2.30 8.57 -0.74
CA PHE A 37 -1.26 9.54 -0.37
C PHE A 37 0.15 8.93 -0.47
N ALA A 38 0.34 7.65 -0.17
CA ALA A 38 1.63 6.99 -0.26
C ALA A 38 2.26 7.04 -1.67
N THR A 39 1.43 6.98 -2.70
CA THR A 39 1.84 6.99 -4.10
C THR A 39 1.60 8.33 -4.82
N LEU A 40 1.06 9.34 -4.11
CA LEU A 40 0.81 10.68 -4.62
C LEU A 40 2.04 11.29 -5.35
N PRO A 41 3.28 11.21 -4.85
CA PRO A 41 4.42 11.85 -5.50
C PRO A 41 4.86 11.17 -6.82
N THR A 42 4.37 9.96 -7.12
CA THR A 42 4.81 9.18 -8.28
C THR A 42 4.73 9.95 -9.60
N PRO A 43 3.61 10.59 -10.00
CA PRO A 43 3.57 11.40 -11.21
C PRO A 43 4.19 12.79 -11.04
N LEU A 44 4.62 13.16 -9.85
CA LEU A 44 5.23 14.46 -9.58
C LEU A 44 6.77 14.42 -9.68
N TRP A 45 7.39 13.22 -9.80
CA TRP A 45 8.84 13.07 -9.89
C TRP A 45 9.46 13.90 -11.01
N PRO A 46 8.91 13.93 -12.24
CA PRO A 46 9.43 14.79 -13.29
C PRO A 46 9.41 16.28 -12.94
N LEU A 47 8.36 16.74 -12.23
CA LEU A 47 8.26 18.15 -11.82
C LEU A 47 9.28 18.49 -10.72
N TYR A 48 9.53 17.59 -9.77
CA TYR A 48 10.61 17.75 -8.79
C TYR A 48 11.98 17.74 -9.44
N ALA A 49 12.21 16.81 -10.38
CA ALA A 49 13.46 16.72 -11.11
C ALA A 49 13.75 18.00 -11.88
N GLN A 50 12.77 18.58 -12.59
CA GLN A 50 12.91 19.82 -13.34
C GLN A 50 13.12 21.03 -12.40
N ARG A 51 12.35 21.15 -11.31
CA ARG A 51 12.45 22.28 -10.40
C ARG A 51 13.79 22.34 -9.68
N ASP A 52 14.27 21.20 -9.19
CA ASP A 52 15.42 21.11 -8.27
C ASP A 52 16.70 20.57 -8.95
N GLY A 53 16.66 20.27 -10.26
CA GLY A 53 17.80 19.70 -11.00
C GLY A 53 18.18 18.30 -10.51
N LEU A 54 17.19 17.49 -10.05
CA LEU A 54 17.46 16.17 -9.47
C LEU A 54 17.76 15.14 -10.56
N SER A 55 18.87 14.40 -10.40
CA SER A 55 19.13 13.22 -11.22
C SER A 55 18.13 12.09 -10.94
N SER A 56 17.99 11.15 -11.86
CA SER A 56 17.16 9.94 -11.68
C SER A 56 17.54 9.16 -10.42
N THR A 57 18.83 9.15 -10.06
CA THR A 57 19.35 8.53 -8.84
C THR A 57 18.79 9.21 -7.58
N LEU A 58 18.83 10.55 -7.52
CA LEU A 58 18.30 11.30 -6.37
C LEU A 58 16.78 11.11 -6.23
N VAL A 59 16.04 11.13 -7.34
CA VAL A 59 14.60 10.83 -7.34
C VAL A 59 14.33 9.43 -6.79
N THR A 60 15.10 8.43 -7.22
CA THR A 60 14.94 7.05 -6.79
C THR A 60 15.30 6.86 -5.30
N VAL A 61 16.33 7.57 -4.81
CA VAL A 61 16.65 7.60 -3.36
C VAL A 61 15.52 8.26 -2.57
N ALA A 62 14.93 9.36 -3.07
CA ALA A 62 13.77 9.98 -2.44
C ALA A 62 12.56 9.03 -2.42
N PHE A 63 12.33 8.28 -3.50
CA PHE A 63 11.34 7.21 -3.51
C PHE A 63 11.65 6.14 -2.47
N ALA A 64 12.90 5.69 -2.36
CA ALA A 64 13.30 4.64 -1.41
C ALA A 64 13.18 5.06 0.06
N ALA A 65 13.18 6.35 0.38
CA ALA A 65 12.99 6.84 1.75
C ALA A 65 11.64 6.39 2.37
N ILE A 66 10.59 6.21 1.56
CA ILE A 66 9.31 5.65 2.03
C ILE A 66 9.48 4.22 2.55
N VAL A 67 10.35 3.43 1.92
CA VAL A 67 10.60 2.05 2.31
C VAL A 67 11.20 1.98 3.70
N VAL A 68 12.17 2.84 3.99
CA VAL A 68 12.80 2.93 5.32
C VAL A 68 11.74 3.27 6.38
N GLY A 69 10.90 4.26 6.11
CA GLY A 69 9.77 4.61 6.99
C GLY A 69 8.78 3.46 7.18
N THR A 70 8.41 2.77 6.09
CA THR A 70 7.45 1.65 6.14
C THR A 70 7.98 0.47 6.95
N VAL A 71 9.25 0.11 6.76
CA VAL A 71 9.90 -0.94 7.55
C VAL A 71 9.98 -0.54 9.02
N ALA A 72 10.30 0.72 9.32
CA ALA A 72 10.28 1.23 10.70
C ALA A 72 8.86 1.17 11.30
N GLY A 73 7.83 1.61 10.56
CA GLY A 73 6.43 1.54 10.96
C GLY A 73 5.96 0.13 11.29
N LEU A 74 6.23 -0.82 10.39
CA LEU A 74 5.89 -2.23 10.58
C LEU A 74 6.62 -2.85 11.79
N THR A 75 7.91 -2.55 11.95
CA THR A 75 8.76 -3.21 12.95
C THR A 75 8.50 -2.69 14.36
N PHE A 76 8.42 -1.37 14.51
CA PHE A 76 8.32 -0.73 15.83
C PHE A 76 6.89 -0.53 16.32
N PHE A 77 5.94 -0.32 15.40
CA PHE A 77 4.56 0.06 15.76
C PHE A 77 3.51 -1.00 15.42
N GLY A 78 3.82 -1.99 14.57
CA GLY A 78 2.85 -2.99 14.13
C GLY A 78 2.19 -3.78 15.27
N HIS A 79 2.91 -4.00 16.39
CA HIS A 79 2.39 -4.71 17.55
C HIS A 79 1.60 -3.82 18.55
N LEU A 80 1.66 -2.49 18.38
CA LEU A 80 1.00 -1.56 19.30
C LEU A 80 -0.52 -1.54 19.12
N SER A 81 -1.02 -1.84 17.92
CA SER A 81 -2.45 -1.82 17.62
C SER A 81 -3.26 -2.83 18.43
N ASP A 82 -2.66 -3.97 18.76
CA ASP A 82 -3.30 -5.00 19.60
C ASP A 82 -3.38 -4.60 21.09
N ARG A 83 -2.56 -3.64 21.52
CA ARG A 83 -2.45 -3.18 22.91
C ARG A 83 -3.21 -1.87 23.18
N LEU A 84 -3.03 -0.90 22.29
CA LEU A 84 -3.56 0.46 22.48
C LEU A 84 -4.96 0.63 21.89
N GLY A 85 -5.38 -0.26 21.00
CA GLY A 85 -6.63 -0.17 20.26
C GLY A 85 -6.39 0.25 18.81
N ARG A 86 -7.26 -0.21 17.92
CA ARG A 86 -7.12 -0.02 16.46
C ARG A 86 -7.25 1.45 16.06
N ARG A 87 -8.29 2.11 16.57
CA ARG A 87 -8.56 3.53 16.32
C ARG A 87 -7.42 4.43 16.79
N ARG A 88 -6.87 4.15 17.99
CA ARG A 88 -5.78 4.92 18.60
C ARG A 88 -4.46 4.80 17.85
N ILE A 89 -4.34 3.88 16.94
CA ILE A 89 -3.14 3.70 16.08
C ILE A 89 -3.36 4.31 14.70
N ILE A 90 -4.55 4.17 14.11
CA ILE A 90 -4.83 4.70 12.77
C ILE A 90 -4.92 6.23 12.77
N VAL A 91 -5.51 6.85 13.81
CA VAL A 91 -5.61 8.31 13.90
C VAL A 91 -4.24 9.01 13.92
N PRO A 92 -3.28 8.64 14.79
CA PRO A 92 -1.93 9.18 14.72
C PRO A 92 -1.22 8.90 13.39
N ALA A 93 -1.45 7.75 12.76
CA ALA A 93 -0.85 7.44 11.46
C ALA A 93 -1.36 8.39 10.36
N LEU A 94 -2.67 8.68 10.31
CA LEU A 94 -3.23 9.69 9.41
C LEU A 94 -2.67 11.09 9.71
N PHE A 95 -2.51 11.43 10.99
CA PHE A 95 -1.90 12.70 11.38
C PHE A 95 -0.43 12.80 10.93
N VAL A 96 0.37 11.74 11.07
CA VAL A 96 1.73 11.67 10.53
C VAL A 96 1.72 11.83 9.01
N GLY A 97 0.71 11.28 8.31
CA GLY A 97 0.50 11.52 6.88
C GLY A 97 0.25 13.00 6.55
N ILE A 98 -0.55 13.70 7.35
CA ILE A 98 -0.75 15.16 7.21
C ILE A 98 0.56 15.91 7.43
N VAL A 99 1.31 15.59 8.48
CA VAL A 99 2.63 16.20 8.74
C VAL A 99 3.58 15.95 7.58
N ALA A 100 3.60 14.73 7.02
CA ALA A 100 4.40 14.41 5.85
C ALA A 100 4.02 15.29 4.64
N ALA A 101 2.72 15.47 4.37
CA ALA A 101 2.24 16.33 3.30
C ALA A 101 2.64 17.79 3.50
N VAL A 102 2.50 18.32 4.72
CA VAL A 102 2.93 19.67 5.08
C VAL A 102 4.43 19.84 4.88
N VAL A 103 5.26 18.91 5.35
CA VAL A 103 6.72 18.93 5.17
C VAL A 103 7.09 18.99 3.69
N MET A 104 6.49 18.13 2.85
CA MET A 104 6.78 18.11 1.41
C MET A 104 6.31 19.39 0.68
N MET A 105 5.29 20.05 1.19
CA MET A 105 4.75 21.30 0.63
C MET A 105 5.56 22.54 1.07
N THR A 106 5.94 22.62 2.35
CA THR A 106 6.55 23.80 2.96
C THR A 106 8.08 23.78 3.00
N TRP A 107 8.68 22.60 2.95
CA TRP A 107 10.13 22.42 2.87
C TRP A 107 10.51 21.80 1.51
N PRO A 108 10.55 22.60 0.44
CA PRO A 108 10.70 22.11 -0.92
C PRO A 108 12.11 21.56 -1.25
N ALA A 109 13.10 21.79 -0.40
CA ALA A 109 14.46 21.28 -0.60
C ALA A 109 14.50 19.74 -0.51
N TYR A 110 15.49 19.12 -1.18
CA TYR A 110 15.67 17.67 -1.22
C TYR A 110 15.60 16.95 0.16
N PRO A 111 16.21 17.48 1.26
CA PRO A 111 16.05 16.88 2.58
C PRO A 111 14.61 16.86 3.09
N GLY A 112 13.80 17.89 2.77
CA GLY A 112 12.37 17.92 3.11
C GLY A 112 11.59 16.84 2.35
N LEU A 113 11.92 16.59 1.08
CA LEU A 113 11.35 15.51 0.30
C LEU A 113 11.67 14.14 0.93
N LEU A 114 12.91 13.91 1.34
CA LEU A 114 13.32 12.69 2.05
C LEU A 114 12.57 12.50 3.37
N ALA A 115 12.49 13.56 4.19
CA ALA A 115 11.79 13.54 5.47
C ALA A 115 10.29 13.26 5.29
N GLY A 116 9.63 13.94 4.36
CA GLY A 116 8.22 13.70 4.03
C GLY A 116 7.95 12.28 3.53
N ARG A 117 8.83 11.73 2.69
CA ARG A 117 8.73 10.34 2.21
C ARG A 117 8.93 9.34 3.35
N PHE A 118 9.89 9.56 4.23
CA PHE A 118 10.08 8.73 5.43
C PHE A 118 8.84 8.73 6.34
N LEU A 119 8.28 9.92 6.64
CA LEU A 119 7.06 10.05 7.45
C LEU A 119 5.86 9.38 6.78
N THR A 120 5.72 9.54 5.46
CA THR A 120 4.69 8.83 4.69
C THR A 120 4.82 7.31 4.87
N GLY A 121 6.04 6.79 4.73
CA GLY A 121 6.32 5.38 4.93
C GLY A 121 5.98 4.90 6.34
N LEU A 122 6.34 5.67 7.36
CA LEU A 122 6.02 5.37 8.75
C LEU A 122 4.50 5.21 8.94
N ALA A 123 3.70 6.16 8.44
CA ALA A 123 2.25 6.10 8.50
C ALA A 123 1.68 4.86 7.78
N VAL A 124 2.17 4.58 6.56
CA VAL A 124 1.77 3.42 5.75
C VAL A 124 2.09 2.10 6.46
N GLY A 125 3.30 1.96 7.02
CA GLY A 125 3.71 0.76 7.74
C GLY A 125 2.84 0.45 8.96
N VAL A 126 2.48 1.50 9.71
CA VAL A 126 1.57 1.40 10.86
C VAL A 126 0.17 0.96 10.43
N VAL A 127 -0.39 1.57 9.38
CA VAL A 127 -1.74 1.24 8.90
C VAL A 127 -1.78 -0.13 8.22
N ALA A 128 -0.76 -0.53 7.45
CA ALA A 128 -0.71 -1.83 6.80
C ALA A 128 -0.84 -2.99 7.78
N SER A 129 -0.27 -2.86 8.99
CA SER A 129 -0.37 -3.88 10.05
C SER A 129 -1.72 -3.89 10.78
N THR A 130 -2.44 -2.75 10.79
CA THR A 130 -3.63 -2.56 11.64
C THR A 130 -4.93 -2.63 10.84
N ALA A 131 -4.95 -2.11 9.60
CA ALA A 131 -6.18 -1.92 8.82
C ALA A 131 -6.96 -3.20 8.57
N THR A 132 -6.30 -4.28 8.13
CA THR A 132 -6.97 -5.54 7.81
C THR A 132 -7.67 -6.14 9.03
N THR A 133 -7.03 -6.05 10.19
CA THR A 133 -7.58 -6.58 11.44
C THR A 133 -8.75 -5.71 11.91
N TYR A 134 -8.59 -4.37 11.89
CA TYR A 134 -9.67 -3.46 12.31
C TYR A 134 -10.92 -3.61 11.43
N LEU A 135 -10.76 -3.68 10.12
CA LEU A 135 -11.87 -3.92 9.19
C LEU A 135 -12.56 -5.27 9.45
N SER A 136 -11.77 -6.32 9.71
CA SER A 136 -12.32 -7.63 10.05
C SER A 136 -13.10 -7.63 11.37
N ASP A 137 -12.59 -6.92 12.39
CA ASP A 137 -13.22 -6.80 13.69
C ASP A 137 -14.53 -6.01 13.60
N LEU A 138 -14.56 -4.86 12.92
CA LEU A 138 -15.76 -4.05 12.68
C LEU A 138 -16.84 -4.84 11.94
N TYR A 139 -16.45 -5.54 10.87
CA TYR A 139 -17.41 -6.31 10.09
C TYR A 139 -17.98 -7.49 10.86
N ARG A 140 -17.15 -8.18 11.66
CA ARG A 140 -17.60 -9.27 12.52
C ARG A 140 -18.54 -8.79 13.62
N ALA A 141 -18.29 -7.62 14.21
CA ALA A 141 -19.18 -7.01 15.19
C ALA A 141 -20.53 -6.62 14.57
N ALA A 142 -20.53 -6.16 13.30
CA ALA A 142 -21.75 -5.84 12.57
C ALA A 142 -22.52 -7.10 12.09
N ARG A 143 -21.80 -8.18 11.74
CA ARG A 143 -22.37 -9.41 11.16
C ARG A 143 -21.66 -10.66 11.72
N PRO A 144 -22.00 -11.13 12.92
CA PRO A 144 -21.30 -12.22 13.61
C PRO A 144 -21.28 -13.55 12.85
N SER A 145 -22.32 -13.85 12.08
CA SER A 145 -22.46 -15.11 11.31
C SER A 145 -21.81 -15.06 9.91
N SER A 146 -21.22 -13.92 9.52
CA SER A 146 -20.69 -13.77 8.18
C SER A 146 -19.28 -14.35 8.02
N SER A 147 -18.95 -14.73 6.78
CA SER A 147 -17.62 -15.20 6.39
C SER A 147 -16.55 -14.10 6.54
N THR A 148 -15.35 -14.47 6.95
CA THR A 148 -14.18 -13.57 7.04
C THR A 148 -13.61 -13.19 5.67
N ARG A 149 -14.07 -13.81 4.58
CA ARG A 149 -13.59 -13.53 3.22
C ARG A 149 -13.92 -12.12 2.77
N PHE A 150 -15.15 -11.66 2.99
CA PHE A 150 -15.59 -10.34 2.52
C PHE A 150 -14.75 -9.19 3.12
N PRO A 151 -14.61 -9.04 4.46
CA PRO A 151 -13.80 -7.95 5.01
C PRO A 151 -12.32 -8.03 4.61
N SER A 152 -11.76 -9.22 4.46
CA SER A 152 -10.38 -9.39 3.97
C SER A 152 -10.22 -8.94 2.51
N THR A 153 -11.22 -9.20 1.66
CA THR A 153 -11.23 -8.75 0.27
C THR A 153 -11.36 -7.24 0.19
N VAL A 154 -12.28 -6.63 0.97
CA VAL A 154 -12.43 -5.17 1.05
C VAL A 154 -11.15 -4.52 1.55
N ALA A 155 -10.50 -5.06 2.57
CA ALA A 155 -9.21 -4.55 3.06
C ALA A 155 -8.13 -4.59 1.97
N SER A 156 -8.04 -5.67 1.21
CA SER A 156 -7.09 -5.79 0.09
C SER A 156 -7.39 -4.78 -1.01
N ILE A 157 -8.65 -4.61 -1.38
CA ILE A 157 -9.09 -3.62 -2.37
C ILE A 157 -8.81 -2.20 -1.87
N ALA A 158 -9.05 -1.91 -0.59
CA ALA A 158 -8.77 -0.60 0.00
C ALA A 158 -7.28 -0.25 -0.05
N ILE A 159 -6.41 -1.21 0.28
CA ILE A 159 -4.97 -1.01 0.26
C ILE A 159 -4.45 -0.85 -1.18
N LEU A 160 -4.71 -1.82 -2.03
CA LEU A 160 -4.18 -1.84 -3.40
C LEU A 160 -4.87 -0.82 -4.31
N GLY A 161 -6.19 -0.66 -4.16
CA GLY A 161 -6.96 0.35 -4.87
C GLY A 161 -6.54 1.77 -4.46
N GLY A 162 -6.31 2.00 -3.18
CA GLY A 162 -5.75 3.27 -2.70
C GLY A 162 -4.41 3.56 -3.35
N LEU A 163 -3.46 2.61 -3.30
CA LEU A 163 -2.15 2.75 -3.96
C LEU A 163 -2.27 3.06 -5.46
N SER A 164 -3.24 2.49 -6.17
CA SER A 164 -3.44 2.78 -7.59
C SER A 164 -4.07 4.16 -7.84
N LEU A 165 -5.02 4.58 -7.01
CA LEU A 165 -5.73 5.85 -7.17
C LEU A 165 -4.83 7.07 -6.92
N GLY A 166 -3.83 6.95 -6.05
CA GLY A 166 -2.94 8.06 -5.69
C GLY A 166 -2.29 8.74 -6.89
N PRO A 167 -1.58 8.00 -7.76
CA PRO A 167 -0.95 8.58 -8.93
C PRO A 167 -1.94 9.18 -9.93
N LEU A 168 -3.10 8.55 -10.12
CA LEU A 168 -4.13 9.06 -11.03
C LEU A 168 -4.69 10.42 -10.55
N VAL A 169 -5.07 10.48 -9.28
CA VAL A 169 -5.62 11.69 -8.67
C VAL A 169 -4.58 12.80 -8.63
N SER A 170 -3.35 12.51 -8.19
CA SER A 170 -2.30 13.53 -8.11
C SER A 170 -1.85 14.01 -9.48
N GLY A 171 -1.77 13.11 -10.48
CA GLY A 171 -1.50 13.48 -11.86
C GLY A 171 -2.57 14.38 -12.46
N ALA A 172 -3.84 14.08 -12.20
CA ALA A 172 -4.98 14.93 -12.60
C ALA A 172 -4.90 16.31 -11.94
N LEU A 173 -4.69 16.36 -10.63
CA LEU A 173 -4.57 17.63 -9.91
C LEU A 173 -3.36 18.43 -10.38
N ALA A 174 -2.24 17.79 -10.66
CA ALA A 174 -1.04 18.47 -11.17
C ALA A 174 -1.22 19.02 -12.59
N GLN A 175 -2.07 18.38 -13.42
CA GLN A 175 -2.29 18.83 -14.79
C GLN A 175 -3.27 19.97 -14.89
N TRP A 176 -4.38 19.95 -14.13
CA TRP A 176 -5.48 20.87 -14.31
C TRP A 176 -5.52 22.03 -13.32
N PHE A 177 -4.63 22.05 -12.32
CA PHE A 177 -4.56 23.13 -11.33
C PHE A 177 -3.23 23.89 -11.41
N THR A 178 -3.24 25.16 -11.03
CA THR A 178 -2.15 26.12 -11.21
C THR A 178 -0.90 25.86 -10.35
N ALA A 179 -1.01 25.08 -9.27
CA ALA A 179 0.09 24.79 -8.36
C ALA A 179 0.32 23.25 -8.26
N PRO A 180 0.97 22.62 -9.27
CA PRO A 180 1.04 21.17 -9.42
C PRO A 180 1.78 20.45 -8.27
N LEU A 181 2.69 21.14 -7.57
CA LEU A 181 3.42 20.59 -6.43
C LEU A 181 2.81 20.98 -5.06
N ILE A 182 1.69 21.71 -5.04
CA ILE A 182 1.00 22.13 -3.81
C ILE A 182 -0.40 21.55 -3.76
N THR A 183 -1.20 21.73 -4.82
CA THR A 183 -2.61 21.33 -4.87
C THR A 183 -2.85 19.86 -4.51
N PRO A 184 -2.09 18.88 -5.02
CA PRO A 184 -2.28 17.50 -4.63
C PRO A 184 -2.11 17.26 -3.12
N TYR A 185 -1.11 17.88 -2.50
CA TYR A 185 -0.89 17.76 -1.05
C TYR A 185 -2.01 18.39 -0.23
N LEU A 186 -2.50 19.56 -0.61
CA LEU A 186 -3.63 20.22 0.07
C LEU A 186 -4.89 19.37 0.03
N VAL A 187 -5.21 18.80 -1.13
CA VAL A 187 -6.38 17.91 -1.28
C VAL A 187 -6.25 16.68 -0.37
N PHE A 188 -5.06 16.08 -0.30
CA PHE A 188 -4.84 14.92 0.55
C PHE A 188 -4.76 15.27 2.04
N ILE A 189 -4.29 16.47 2.43
CA ILE A 189 -4.37 16.96 3.81
C ILE A 189 -5.83 17.01 4.26
N VAL A 190 -6.70 17.64 3.44
CA VAL A 190 -8.13 17.72 3.73
C VAL A 190 -8.77 16.34 3.78
N ALA A 191 -8.46 15.48 2.81
CA ALA A 191 -8.97 14.12 2.77
C ALA A 191 -8.54 13.30 4.01
N MET A 192 -7.27 13.40 4.43
CA MET A 192 -6.78 12.72 5.65
C MET A 192 -7.41 13.31 6.93
N ALA A 193 -7.66 14.61 6.99
CA ALA A 193 -8.38 15.24 8.10
C ALA A 193 -9.81 14.70 8.21
N VAL A 194 -10.53 14.59 7.08
CA VAL A 194 -11.84 13.91 7.02
C VAL A 194 -11.71 12.45 7.43
N GLY A 195 -10.67 11.75 6.98
CA GLY A 195 -10.34 10.39 7.38
C GLY A 195 -10.14 10.25 8.91
N ILE A 196 -9.46 11.20 9.55
CA ILE A 196 -9.31 11.22 11.01
C ILE A 196 -10.68 11.32 11.68
N VAL A 197 -11.54 12.24 11.25
CA VAL A 197 -12.91 12.37 11.79
C VAL A 197 -13.69 11.07 11.59
N ALA A 198 -13.63 10.48 10.40
CA ALA A 198 -14.27 9.21 10.07
C ALA A 198 -13.83 8.07 10.99
N VAL A 199 -12.54 7.96 11.28
CA VAL A 199 -12.01 6.96 12.22
C VAL A 199 -12.41 7.29 13.66
N LEU A 200 -12.44 8.57 14.06
CA LEU A 200 -12.83 8.99 15.41
C LEU A 200 -14.31 8.69 15.74
N VAL A 201 -15.20 8.76 14.77
CA VAL A 201 -16.62 8.40 14.97
C VAL A 201 -16.87 6.89 14.85
N SER A 202 -15.88 6.12 14.36
CA SER A 202 -15.99 4.66 14.24
C SER A 202 -15.80 3.99 15.59
N PRO A 203 -16.51 2.87 15.90
CA PRO A 203 -16.36 2.19 17.18
C PRO A 203 -14.97 1.55 17.34
N GLU A 204 -14.41 1.63 18.56
CA GLU A 204 -13.21 0.86 18.93
C GLU A 204 -13.61 -0.60 19.14
N THR A 205 -12.80 -1.52 18.59
CA THR A 205 -13.09 -2.96 18.63
C THR A 205 -12.23 -3.72 19.65
N VAL A 206 -11.22 -3.06 20.21
CA VAL A 206 -10.32 -3.67 21.19
C VAL A 206 -10.72 -3.24 22.60
N GLU A 207 -11.19 -4.19 23.39
CA GLU A 207 -11.33 -4.00 24.84
C GLU A 207 -9.93 -4.00 25.48
N ARG A 208 -9.71 -3.06 26.43
CA ARG A 208 -8.46 -3.00 27.20
C ARG A 208 -8.31 -4.27 28.03
N ARG A 209 -7.67 -5.29 27.49
CA ARG A 209 -7.28 -6.46 28.28
C ARG A 209 -6.05 -6.13 29.12
N ALA A 210 -6.12 -6.47 30.42
CA ALA A 210 -4.99 -6.43 31.31
C ALA A 210 -3.80 -7.23 30.77
N PHE A 211 -2.61 -6.70 30.98
CA PHE A 211 -1.35 -7.26 30.51
C PHE A 211 -1.18 -8.74 30.90
N HIS A 212 -1.35 -9.66 29.95
CA HIS A 212 -0.75 -10.98 30.04
C HIS A 212 0.59 -10.95 29.29
N LYS A 213 1.65 -11.14 30.06
CA LYS A 213 3.05 -10.99 29.68
C LYS A 213 3.61 -12.22 28.97
N GLU A 214 2.82 -12.91 28.15
CA GLU A 214 3.37 -13.97 27.33
C GLU A 214 4.08 -13.36 26.13
N ARG A 215 5.42 -13.38 26.18
CA ARG A 215 6.28 -13.09 25.04
C ARG A 215 6.17 -14.23 24.05
N ALA A 216 5.18 -14.19 23.15
CA ALA A 216 5.19 -15.06 21.99
C ALA A 216 6.53 -14.90 21.25
N PRO A 217 7.12 -16.00 20.76
CA PRO A 217 8.39 -15.94 20.02
C PRO A 217 8.22 -15.04 18.80
N ARG A 218 9.10 -14.04 18.67
CA ARG A 218 8.98 -12.99 17.63
C ARG A 218 9.08 -13.55 16.21
N PHE A 219 9.73 -14.68 16.01
CA PHE A 219 9.90 -15.34 14.73
C PHE A 219 10.13 -16.83 14.90
N ARG A 220 9.19 -17.65 14.46
CA ARG A 220 9.32 -19.10 14.41
C ARG A 220 8.59 -19.66 13.20
N LEU A 221 9.27 -20.45 12.41
CA LEU A 221 8.71 -21.18 11.29
C LEU A 221 8.37 -22.60 11.71
N ARG A 222 7.39 -23.20 11.07
CA ARG A 222 7.10 -24.63 11.21
C ARG A 222 8.31 -25.45 10.74
N ALA A 223 8.51 -26.62 11.32
CA ALA A 223 9.59 -27.52 10.93
C ALA A 223 9.55 -27.82 9.41
N GLY A 224 10.70 -27.75 8.76
CA GLY A 224 10.83 -28.00 7.32
C GLY A 224 10.39 -26.84 6.40
N GLN A 225 9.80 -25.75 6.91
CA GLN A 225 9.25 -24.66 6.09
C GLN A 225 10.24 -23.53 5.78
N ARG A 226 11.50 -23.63 6.24
CA ARG A 226 12.50 -22.56 6.09
C ARG A 226 12.79 -22.23 4.63
N LEU A 227 12.99 -23.25 3.79
CA LEU A 227 13.31 -23.05 2.37
C LEU A 227 12.11 -22.46 1.61
N ALA A 228 10.90 -22.93 1.89
CA ALA A 228 9.67 -22.38 1.32
C ALA A 228 9.47 -20.91 1.68
N PHE A 229 9.74 -20.54 2.94
CA PHE A 229 9.66 -19.15 3.38
C PHE A 229 10.71 -18.26 2.72
N ILE A 230 11.96 -18.73 2.58
CA ILE A 230 13.04 -17.99 1.90
C ILE A 230 12.67 -17.79 0.43
N GLY A 231 12.24 -18.82 -0.28
CA GLY A 231 11.81 -18.73 -1.67
C GLY A 231 10.63 -17.77 -1.85
N ALA A 232 9.62 -17.86 -1.00
CA ALA A 232 8.49 -16.93 -1.00
C ALA A 232 8.94 -15.46 -0.76
N SER A 233 9.88 -15.25 0.18
CA SER A 233 10.42 -13.91 0.45
C SER A 233 11.23 -13.37 -0.72
N ALA A 234 11.98 -14.20 -1.43
CA ALA A 234 12.70 -13.80 -2.64
C ALA A 234 11.74 -13.42 -3.78
N VAL A 235 10.66 -14.18 -4.00
CA VAL A 235 9.62 -13.85 -4.98
C VAL A 235 8.95 -12.51 -4.62
N ALA A 236 8.64 -12.28 -3.35
CA ALA A 236 8.07 -11.02 -2.89
C ALA A 236 9.03 -9.83 -3.08
N PHE A 237 10.34 -10.03 -2.81
CA PHE A 237 11.38 -9.05 -3.07
C PHE A 237 11.43 -8.67 -4.55
N CYS A 238 11.46 -9.63 -5.47
CA CYS A 238 11.46 -9.39 -6.91
C CYS A 238 10.18 -8.70 -7.39
N SER A 239 9.01 -9.13 -6.88
CA SER A 239 7.73 -8.51 -7.20
C SER A 239 7.69 -7.02 -6.81
N PHE A 240 8.08 -6.71 -5.59
CA PHE A 240 8.14 -5.33 -5.12
C PHE A 240 9.24 -4.53 -5.81
N GLY A 241 10.34 -5.17 -6.20
CA GLY A 241 11.39 -4.56 -7.02
C GLY A 241 10.87 -4.06 -8.37
N GLY A 242 10.07 -4.87 -9.05
CA GLY A 242 9.41 -4.46 -10.28
C GLY A 242 8.46 -3.28 -10.09
N PHE A 243 7.64 -3.28 -9.02
CA PHE A 243 6.84 -2.10 -8.68
C PHE A 243 7.71 -0.89 -8.33
N GLY A 244 8.81 -1.09 -7.62
CA GLY A 244 9.76 -0.02 -7.29
C GLY A 244 10.29 0.68 -8.53
N VAL A 245 10.69 -0.07 -9.55
CA VAL A 245 11.14 0.48 -10.84
C VAL A 245 10.04 1.27 -11.53
N LEU A 246 8.82 0.69 -11.65
CA LEU A 246 7.70 1.37 -12.31
C LEU A 246 7.25 2.64 -11.58
N LEU A 247 7.28 2.66 -10.24
CA LEU A 247 6.82 3.78 -9.43
C LEU A 247 7.87 4.89 -9.23
N SER A 248 9.17 4.55 -9.28
CA SER A 248 10.23 5.55 -9.13
C SER A 248 10.69 6.13 -10.46
N LEU A 249 10.84 5.29 -11.49
CA LEU A 249 11.38 5.68 -12.79
C LEU A 249 10.32 5.79 -13.88
N GLY A 250 9.15 5.14 -13.72
CA GLY A 250 8.16 5.07 -14.79
C GLY A 250 7.70 6.44 -15.32
N SER A 251 7.45 7.42 -14.45
CA SER A 251 7.06 8.76 -14.88
C SER A 251 8.19 9.53 -15.56
N LEU A 252 9.44 9.35 -15.10
CA LEU A 252 10.63 9.93 -15.74
C LEU A 252 10.87 9.32 -17.12
N ILE A 253 10.73 8.01 -17.25
CA ILE A 253 10.84 7.29 -18.54
C ILE A 253 9.77 7.80 -19.51
N VAL A 254 8.51 7.91 -19.08
CA VAL A 254 7.42 8.42 -19.94
C VAL A 254 7.70 9.86 -20.37
N GLN A 255 8.26 10.70 -19.51
CA GLN A 255 8.62 12.06 -19.86
C GLN A 255 9.82 12.12 -20.82
N ASN A 256 10.92 11.46 -20.46
CA ASN A 256 12.20 11.65 -21.14
C ASN A 256 12.29 10.85 -22.44
N GLU A 257 11.81 9.60 -22.45
CA GLU A 257 11.93 8.69 -23.60
C GLU A 257 10.73 8.74 -24.54
N LEU A 258 9.52 8.91 -23.98
CA LEU A 258 8.29 8.99 -24.77
C LEU A 258 7.87 10.44 -25.05
N HIS A 259 8.60 11.44 -24.50
CA HIS A 259 8.35 12.88 -24.66
C HIS A 259 6.93 13.32 -24.30
N VAL A 260 6.28 12.60 -23.39
CA VAL A 260 4.94 12.93 -22.90
C VAL A 260 5.06 13.88 -21.70
N THR A 261 4.54 15.09 -21.84
CA THR A 261 4.66 16.15 -20.82
C THR A 261 3.43 16.28 -19.90
N ALA A 262 2.41 15.44 -20.08
CA ALA A 262 1.16 15.50 -19.35
C ALA A 262 1.22 14.73 -18.02
N PRO A 263 1.16 15.42 -16.85
CA PRO A 263 1.21 14.76 -15.53
C PRO A 263 0.11 13.72 -15.30
N PHE A 264 -1.07 13.91 -15.88
CA PHE A 264 -2.15 12.92 -15.84
C PHE A 264 -1.72 11.58 -16.47
N ILE A 265 -1.01 11.63 -17.60
CA ILE A 265 -0.54 10.41 -18.30
C ILE A 265 0.55 9.71 -17.47
N TRP A 266 1.42 10.44 -16.77
CA TRP A 266 2.39 9.86 -15.84
C TRP A 266 1.70 9.12 -14.70
N GLY A 267 0.61 9.72 -14.16
CA GLY A 267 -0.23 9.09 -13.14
C GLY A 267 -1.00 7.88 -13.66
N LEU A 268 -1.52 7.97 -14.89
CA LEU A 268 -2.26 6.89 -15.55
C LEU A 268 -1.39 5.63 -15.72
N ALA A 269 -0.13 5.77 -16.10
CA ALA A 269 0.80 4.64 -16.24
C ALA A 269 0.93 3.85 -14.93
N SER A 270 1.15 4.54 -13.82
CA SER A 270 1.24 3.93 -12.50
C SER A 270 -0.11 3.37 -12.01
N PHE A 271 -1.22 4.08 -12.30
CA PHE A 271 -2.57 3.61 -11.99
C PHE A 271 -2.88 2.28 -12.70
N VAL A 272 -2.55 2.17 -13.98
CA VAL A 272 -2.77 0.95 -14.77
C VAL A 272 -1.96 -0.21 -14.18
N ALA A 273 -0.67 -0.03 -13.90
CA ALA A 273 0.16 -1.08 -13.34
C ALA A 273 -0.36 -1.59 -11.99
N LEU A 274 -0.66 -0.69 -11.06
CA LEU A 274 -1.14 -1.04 -9.72
C LEU A 274 -2.60 -1.52 -9.73
N GLY A 275 -3.46 -0.90 -10.54
CA GLY A 275 -4.88 -1.25 -10.64
C GLY A 275 -5.07 -2.64 -11.25
N VAL A 276 -4.37 -2.94 -12.34
CA VAL A 276 -4.41 -4.28 -12.95
C VAL A 276 -3.78 -5.32 -12.02
N SER A 277 -2.73 -4.97 -11.27
CA SER A 277 -2.20 -5.82 -10.20
C SER A 277 -3.26 -6.16 -9.16
N ALA A 278 -4.02 -5.18 -8.70
CA ALA A 278 -5.10 -5.41 -7.73
C ALA A 278 -6.19 -6.34 -8.30
N ILE A 279 -6.59 -6.08 -9.54
CA ILE A 279 -7.60 -6.88 -10.25
C ILE A 279 -7.11 -8.33 -10.41
N SER A 280 -5.88 -8.54 -10.87
CA SER A 280 -5.32 -9.88 -11.08
C SER A 280 -5.25 -10.70 -9.80
N GLN A 281 -4.88 -10.06 -8.67
CA GLN A 281 -4.85 -10.70 -7.36
C GLN A 281 -6.23 -11.14 -6.87
N VAL A 282 -7.30 -10.40 -7.22
CA VAL A 282 -8.67 -10.77 -6.87
C VAL A 282 -9.20 -11.84 -7.83
N ALA A 283 -9.09 -11.60 -9.13
CA ALA A 283 -9.66 -12.46 -10.17
C ALA A 283 -9.01 -13.86 -10.22
N LEU A 284 -7.68 -13.91 -10.11
CA LEU A 284 -6.90 -15.14 -10.20
C LEU A 284 -6.45 -15.68 -8.83
N GLY A 285 -6.92 -15.08 -7.75
CA GLY A 285 -6.50 -15.42 -6.40
C GLY A 285 -7.00 -16.77 -5.88
N ALA A 286 -7.87 -17.45 -6.60
CA ALA A 286 -8.31 -18.81 -6.32
C ALA A 286 -7.37 -19.89 -6.90
N LEU A 287 -6.43 -19.50 -7.79
CA LEU A 287 -5.45 -20.42 -8.37
C LEU A 287 -4.47 -20.91 -7.31
N SER A 288 -3.89 -22.11 -7.54
CA SER A 288 -2.82 -22.60 -6.68
C SER A 288 -1.57 -21.70 -6.77
N PRO A 289 -0.74 -21.63 -5.72
CA PRO A 289 0.47 -20.81 -5.71
C PRO A 289 1.41 -21.09 -6.89
N ARG A 290 1.48 -22.35 -7.35
CA ARG A 290 2.31 -22.74 -8.49
C ARG A 290 1.85 -22.11 -9.80
N TRP A 291 0.55 -22.11 -10.07
CA TRP A 291 0.00 -21.46 -11.25
C TRP A 291 0.11 -19.93 -11.19
N MET A 292 -0.13 -19.34 -10.02
CA MET A 292 0.10 -17.90 -9.85
C MET A 292 1.57 -17.52 -10.07
N LEU A 293 2.52 -18.35 -9.60
CA LEU A 293 3.95 -18.13 -9.81
C LEU A 293 4.31 -18.20 -11.28
N GLY A 294 3.89 -19.27 -11.99
CA GLY A 294 4.19 -19.46 -13.42
C GLY A 294 3.60 -18.37 -14.30
N LEU A 295 2.29 -18.10 -14.16
CA LEU A 295 1.59 -17.02 -14.90
C LEU A 295 2.18 -15.65 -14.56
N GLY A 296 2.49 -15.41 -13.27
CA GLY A 296 3.08 -14.16 -12.82
C GLY A 296 4.45 -13.92 -13.44
N THR A 297 5.32 -14.93 -13.44
CA THR A 297 6.66 -14.83 -14.06
C THR A 297 6.58 -14.57 -15.55
N GLY A 298 5.72 -15.33 -16.28
CA GLY A 298 5.51 -15.12 -17.71
C GLY A 298 4.94 -13.72 -18.03
N ALA A 299 3.97 -13.26 -17.24
CA ALA A 299 3.38 -11.93 -17.40
C ALA A 299 4.38 -10.81 -17.10
N VAL A 300 5.23 -10.94 -16.07
CA VAL A 300 6.31 -9.97 -15.80
C VAL A 300 7.27 -9.90 -16.98
N ALA A 301 7.77 -11.04 -17.46
CA ALA A 301 8.69 -11.08 -18.60
C ALA A 301 8.05 -10.46 -19.86
N ALA A 302 6.84 -10.85 -20.20
CA ALA A 302 6.11 -10.31 -21.35
C ALA A 302 5.83 -8.81 -21.20
N GLY A 303 5.39 -8.36 -20.01
CA GLY A 303 5.06 -6.96 -19.75
C GLY A 303 6.27 -6.04 -19.86
N PHE A 304 7.40 -6.41 -19.25
CA PHE A 304 8.64 -5.63 -19.37
C PHE A 304 9.21 -5.68 -20.79
N LEU A 305 9.09 -6.79 -21.51
CA LEU A 305 9.45 -6.86 -22.93
C LEU A 305 8.62 -5.90 -23.78
N VAL A 306 7.31 -5.82 -23.56
CA VAL A 306 6.43 -4.88 -24.27
C VAL A 306 6.77 -3.43 -23.92
N ILE A 307 7.11 -3.13 -22.64
CA ILE A 307 7.62 -1.80 -22.26
C ILE A 307 8.88 -1.47 -23.05
N ILE A 308 9.86 -2.38 -23.09
CA ILE A 308 11.12 -2.19 -23.82
C ILE A 308 10.86 -1.94 -25.32
N ILE A 309 10.01 -2.72 -25.97
CA ILE A 309 9.61 -2.51 -27.37
C ILE A 309 8.97 -1.13 -27.53
N GLY A 310 8.14 -0.71 -26.59
CA GLY A 310 7.49 0.61 -26.58
C GLY A 310 8.47 1.78 -26.40
N LEU A 311 9.65 1.55 -25.81
CA LEU A 311 10.72 2.55 -25.71
C LEU A 311 11.54 2.65 -27.00
N PHE A 312 11.84 1.52 -27.64
CA PHE A 312 12.53 1.52 -28.94
C PHE A 312 11.67 2.06 -30.08
N ASN A 313 10.35 1.93 -29.98
CA ASN A 313 9.35 2.50 -30.92
C ASN A 313 8.45 3.44 -30.12
N PRO A 314 8.84 4.69 -29.82
CA PRO A 314 8.19 5.55 -28.85
C PRO A 314 6.67 5.49 -28.92
N SER A 315 6.06 4.66 -28.05
CA SER A 315 4.63 4.37 -28.05
C SER A 315 4.10 4.29 -26.62
N MET A 316 3.33 5.31 -26.23
CA MET A 316 2.64 5.32 -24.93
C MET A 316 1.64 4.15 -24.80
N THR A 317 1.03 3.74 -25.90
CA THR A 317 0.09 2.60 -25.90
C THR A 317 0.80 1.29 -25.53
N LEU A 318 1.97 1.01 -26.13
CA LEU A 318 2.77 -0.17 -25.76
C LEU A 318 3.26 -0.09 -24.33
N PHE A 319 3.69 1.09 -23.86
CA PHE A 319 4.09 1.28 -22.48
C PHE A 319 2.93 0.93 -21.50
N LEU A 320 1.72 1.43 -21.75
CA LEU A 320 0.54 1.14 -20.92
C LEU A 320 0.14 -0.34 -20.96
N ILE A 321 0.18 -0.97 -22.12
CA ILE A 321 -0.11 -2.42 -22.27
C ILE A 321 0.95 -3.22 -21.48
N GLY A 322 2.22 -2.88 -21.64
CA GLY A 322 3.30 -3.53 -20.90
C GLY A 322 3.20 -3.33 -19.39
N ALA A 323 2.85 -2.11 -18.95
CA ALA A 323 2.60 -1.79 -17.54
C ALA A 323 1.40 -2.58 -16.96
N ALA A 324 0.33 -2.77 -17.76
CA ALA A 324 -0.82 -3.59 -17.37
C ALA A 324 -0.44 -5.07 -17.21
N ILE A 325 0.22 -5.65 -18.21
CA ILE A 325 0.63 -7.06 -18.20
C ILE A 325 1.66 -7.30 -17.09
N GLY A 326 2.69 -6.45 -17.01
CA GLY A 326 3.73 -6.52 -15.98
C GLY A 326 3.15 -6.35 -14.57
N GLY A 327 2.27 -5.37 -14.39
CA GLY A 327 1.56 -5.13 -13.13
C GLY A 327 0.72 -6.33 -12.68
N ALA A 328 -0.03 -6.95 -13.62
CA ALA A 328 -0.75 -8.20 -13.34
C ALA A 328 0.20 -9.30 -12.85
N GLY A 329 1.32 -9.47 -13.52
CA GLY A 329 2.35 -10.45 -13.18
C GLY A 329 2.94 -10.21 -11.80
N LEU A 330 3.37 -8.98 -11.50
CA LEU A 330 3.91 -8.58 -10.20
C LEU A 330 2.89 -8.84 -9.07
N GLY A 331 1.60 -8.55 -9.31
CA GLY A 331 0.54 -8.84 -8.35
C GLY A 331 0.38 -10.33 -8.06
N LEU A 332 0.39 -11.16 -9.09
CA LEU A 332 0.30 -12.62 -8.96
C LEU A 332 1.51 -13.21 -8.24
N LEU A 333 2.73 -12.73 -8.54
CA LEU A 333 3.95 -13.14 -7.85
C LEU A 333 3.85 -12.86 -6.35
N PHE A 334 3.47 -11.64 -5.98
CA PHE A 334 3.31 -11.27 -4.57
C PHE A 334 2.25 -12.12 -3.87
N LYS A 335 1.09 -12.33 -4.50
CA LYS A 335 0.03 -13.16 -3.92
C LYS A 335 0.44 -14.60 -3.76
N SER A 336 1.14 -15.18 -4.73
CA SER A 336 1.68 -16.52 -4.67
C SER A 336 2.67 -16.67 -3.51
N ALA A 337 3.58 -15.70 -3.36
CA ALA A 337 4.54 -15.64 -2.28
C ALA A 337 3.88 -15.58 -0.90
N LEU A 338 2.87 -14.72 -0.74
CA LEU A 338 2.12 -14.58 0.49
C LEU A 338 1.35 -15.88 0.85
N ALA A 339 0.80 -16.56 -0.15
CA ALA A 339 0.08 -17.84 0.02
C ALA A 339 1.00 -18.97 0.52
N VAL A 340 2.31 -18.88 0.27
CA VAL A 340 3.33 -19.82 0.77
C VAL A 340 3.88 -19.36 2.13
N ALA A 341 4.16 -18.07 2.30
CA ALA A 341 4.80 -17.54 3.51
C ALA A 341 3.89 -17.61 4.75
N VAL A 342 2.58 -17.34 4.59
CA VAL A 342 1.64 -17.33 5.73
C VAL A 342 1.45 -18.70 6.38
N PRO A 343 1.23 -19.81 5.65
CA PRO A 343 1.16 -21.15 6.24
C PRO A 343 2.48 -21.66 6.82
N ALA A 344 3.62 -21.13 6.37
CA ALA A 344 4.95 -21.52 6.88
C ALA A 344 5.20 -21.01 8.31
N ALA A 345 4.43 -20.03 8.79
CA ALA A 345 4.54 -19.49 10.13
C ALA A 345 4.01 -20.44 11.20
N ASP A 346 4.71 -20.50 12.34
CA ASP A 346 4.14 -21.08 13.57
C ASP A 346 2.97 -20.19 14.03
N PRO A 347 1.81 -20.76 14.43
CA PRO A 347 0.63 -20.00 14.86
C PRO A 347 0.94 -18.93 15.92
N ALA A 348 1.81 -19.25 16.90
CA ALA A 348 2.17 -18.33 17.98
C ALA A 348 3.07 -17.17 17.53
N SER A 349 3.75 -17.26 16.39
CA SER A 349 4.68 -16.25 15.86
C SER A 349 4.27 -15.67 14.51
N ARG A 350 3.03 -15.95 14.06
CA ARG A 350 2.53 -15.61 12.71
C ARG A 350 2.71 -14.11 12.38
N ALA A 351 2.40 -13.22 13.31
CA ALA A 351 2.57 -11.78 13.10
C ALA A 351 4.03 -11.40 12.83
N GLY A 352 4.97 -11.95 13.60
CA GLY A 352 6.41 -11.67 13.42
C GLY A 352 6.97 -12.23 12.11
N VAL A 353 6.48 -13.39 11.66
CA VAL A 353 6.88 -14.00 10.37
C VAL A 353 6.35 -13.15 9.21
N ILE A 354 5.10 -12.73 9.26
CA ILE A 354 4.49 -11.87 8.24
C ILE A 354 5.20 -10.50 8.20
N ALA A 355 5.52 -9.91 9.35
CA ALA A 355 6.26 -8.65 9.40
C ALA A 355 7.61 -8.75 8.68
N ARG A 356 8.38 -9.82 8.91
CA ARG A 356 9.66 -10.05 8.19
C ARG A 356 9.47 -10.28 6.70
N PHE A 357 8.44 -11.01 6.31
CA PHE A 357 8.09 -11.20 4.89
C PHE A 357 7.84 -9.84 4.20
N TYR A 358 7.00 -8.99 4.79
CA TYR A 358 6.75 -7.64 4.25
C TYR A 358 8.00 -6.76 4.28
N THR A 359 8.82 -6.84 5.33
CA THR A 359 10.11 -6.12 5.40
C THR A 359 10.99 -6.47 4.21
N THR A 360 11.12 -7.78 3.88
CA THR A 360 11.88 -8.24 2.71
C THR A 360 11.27 -7.72 1.40
N ALA A 361 9.95 -7.77 1.26
CA ALA A 361 9.25 -7.23 0.09
C ALA A 361 9.50 -5.73 -0.07
N TYR A 362 9.36 -4.94 0.99
CA TYR A 362 9.60 -3.49 0.93
C TYR A 362 11.07 -3.15 0.65
N ILE A 363 12.05 -3.89 1.20
CA ILE A 363 13.46 -3.72 0.81
C ILE A 363 13.62 -3.95 -0.69
N GLY A 364 12.92 -4.95 -1.26
CA GLY A 364 12.83 -5.17 -2.70
C GLY A 364 12.29 -3.96 -3.46
N GLN A 365 11.32 -3.25 -2.91
CA GLN A 365 10.75 -2.05 -3.55
C GLN A 365 11.74 -0.89 -3.67
N GLY A 366 12.65 -0.73 -2.72
CA GLY A 366 13.60 0.39 -2.70
C GLY A 366 14.96 0.05 -3.30
N LEU A 367 15.54 -1.10 -2.95
CA LEU A 367 16.93 -1.42 -3.27
C LEU A 367 17.19 -1.62 -4.77
N PRO A 368 16.46 -2.48 -5.53
CA PRO A 368 16.72 -2.67 -6.96
C PRO A 368 16.60 -1.40 -7.80
N PRO A 369 15.55 -0.55 -7.62
CA PRO A 369 15.48 0.72 -8.34
C PRO A 369 16.66 1.65 -8.08
N VAL A 370 17.12 1.76 -6.82
CA VAL A 370 18.28 2.58 -6.47
C VAL A 370 19.56 2.05 -7.14
N LEU A 371 19.77 0.72 -7.09
CA LEU A 371 20.91 0.09 -7.76
C LEU A 371 20.87 0.28 -9.26
N LEU A 372 19.70 0.17 -9.89
CA LEU A 372 19.52 0.40 -11.32
C LEU A 372 19.83 1.86 -11.69
N ALA A 373 19.27 2.83 -10.98
CA ALA A 373 19.50 4.24 -11.22
C ALA A 373 20.97 4.63 -11.02
N PHE A 374 21.64 4.01 -10.03
CA PHE A 374 23.07 4.19 -9.82
C PHE A 374 23.89 3.57 -10.95
N ALA A 375 23.57 2.35 -11.38
CA ALA A 375 24.28 1.71 -12.49
C ALA A 375 24.17 2.50 -13.80
N THR A 376 22.98 3.06 -14.10
CA THR A 376 22.79 3.87 -15.31
C THR A 376 23.54 5.20 -15.27
N SER A 377 23.83 5.76 -14.09
CA SER A 377 24.59 7.00 -13.96
C SER A 377 26.08 6.88 -14.37
N PHE A 378 26.61 5.67 -14.58
CA PHE A 378 27.97 5.45 -15.10
C PHE A 378 28.00 5.23 -16.61
N VAL A 379 26.85 5.09 -17.26
CA VAL A 379 26.75 4.78 -18.70
C VAL A 379 26.28 6.02 -19.47
N SER A 380 25.72 7.00 -18.81
CA SER A 380 25.33 8.32 -19.34
C SER A 380 26.45 9.33 -19.14
#